data_8a8ae2f8162db8acfdf4a66f40f30018
#
_entry.id   8a8ae2f8162db8acfdf4a66f40f30018
#
_cell.length_a   1.000
_cell.length_b   1.000
_cell.length_c   1.000
_cell.angle_alpha   90.00
_cell.angle_beta   90.00
_cell.angle_gamma   90.00
#
_symmetry.space_group_name_H-M   'P 1'
#
loop_
_entity.id
_entity.type
_entity.pdbx_description
1 polymer ?
#
loop_
_entity_poly.entity_id
_entity_poly.type
_entity_poly.pdbx_seq_one_letter_code
_entity_poly.pdbx_strand_id
1 'polypeptide(L)'
;MRCSRCGREAAEQDKFCAECGMFLRDAWSEPRFNLALTLESEGQPQEARRELERLVELHPDAALPWHCLGTMHFHQGTLNRAIDCYHKALALAPRFLLCWYDLGVAYYHRGNMPASIAAYRRCLEIDPHYNAAHYRLGVALFHAGELDGAREQFEQCTALTPEYLLARYHVGVIHERQGDLQAAEREFRNNADEGVGEASSLYHLAEIRRRRGDAKGAAELMERARDFGRKASA
;
A
#
# COMPACT_ATOMS: atom_id res chain seq x y z
N MET A 1 -11.75 -24.60 15.85
CA MET A 1 -11.47 -23.30 16.54
C MET A 1 -11.60 -22.13 15.56
N ARG A 2 -11.74 -20.88 16.06
CA ARG A 2 -11.75 -19.70 15.19
C ARG A 2 -10.40 -18.98 15.23
N CYS A 3 -9.91 -18.57 14.07
CA CYS A 3 -8.71 -17.76 13.98
C CYS A 3 -8.94 -16.38 14.63
N SER A 4 -8.08 -16.00 15.57
CA SER A 4 -8.17 -14.73 16.30
C SER A 4 -7.97 -13.49 15.39
N ARG A 5 -7.31 -13.67 14.24
CA ARG A 5 -7.00 -12.58 13.29
C ARG A 5 -8.10 -12.36 12.26
N CYS A 6 -8.61 -13.42 11.61
CA CYS A 6 -9.56 -13.29 10.49
C CYS A 6 -10.94 -13.93 10.76
N GLY A 7 -11.15 -14.52 11.94
CA GLY A 7 -12.42 -15.15 12.34
C GLY A 7 -12.77 -16.45 11.65
N ARG A 8 -11.93 -16.95 10.70
CA ARG A 8 -12.21 -18.20 10.00
C ARG A 8 -12.25 -19.40 10.94
N GLU A 9 -13.18 -20.30 10.70
CA GLU A 9 -13.19 -21.59 11.34
C GLU A 9 -12.07 -22.49 10.80
N ALA A 10 -11.37 -23.15 11.70
CA ALA A 10 -10.28 -24.05 11.41
C ALA A 10 -10.47 -25.36 12.19
N ALA A 11 -9.98 -26.47 11.64
CA ALA A 11 -10.03 -27.76 12.32
C ALA A 11 -9.12 -27.77 13.57
N GLU A 12 -9.39 -28.68 14.51
CA GLU A 12 -8.59 -28.75 15.74
C GLU A 12 -7.13 -29.15 15.49
N GLN A 13 -6.86 -29.91 14.44
CA GLN A 13 -5.51 -30.31 14.04
C GLN A 13 -4.74 -29.23 13.30
N ASP A 14 -5.40 -28.17 12.79
CA ASP A 14 -4.73 -27.14 12.03
C ASP A 14 -3.78 -26.34 12.93
N LYS A 15 -2.55 -26.23 12.51
CA LYS A 15 -1.52 -25.41 13.19
C LYS A 15 -1.62 -23.95 12.76
N PHE A 16 -2.05 -23.71 11.51
CA PHE A 16 -2.10 -22.40 10.88
C PHE A 16 -3.46 -22.17 10.24
N CYS A 17 -3.89 -20.92 10.22
CA CYS A 17 -5.06 -20.51 9.47
C CYS A 17 -4.76 -20.53 7.97
N ALA A 18 -5.49 -21.35 7.22
CA ALA A 18 -5.35 -21.44 5.77
C ALA A 18 -5.74 -20.12 5.05
N GLU A 19 -6.44 -19.22 5.74
CA GLU A 19 -6.87 -17.93 5.19
C GLU A 19 -5.79 -16.86 5.30
N CYS A 20 -5.24 -16.67 6.50
CA CYS A 20 -4.34 -15.53 6.79
C CYS A 20 -2.95 -15.96 7.28
N GLY A 21 -2.64 -17.24 7.29
CA GLY A 21 -1.37 -17.78 7.75
C GLY A 21 -1.11 -17.66 9.25
N MET A 22 -2.06 -17.11 10.04
CA MET A 22 -1.91 -16.93 11.49
C MET A 22 -1.86 -18.26 12.19
N PHE A 23 -1.03 -18.37 13.22
CA PHE A 23 -1.01 -19.52 14.13
C PHE A 23 -2.32 -19.63 14.91
N LEU A 24 -2.86 -20.82 15.01
CA LEU A 24 -4.19 -21.08 15.55
C LEU A 24 -4.19 -21.55 17.02
N ARG A 25 -3.03 -21.85 17.58
CA ARG A 25 -2.90 -22.34 18.96
C ARG A 25 -1.97 -21.46 19.77
N ASP A 26 -2.31 -21.26 21.06
CA ASP A 26 -1.46 -20.58 22.05
C ASP A 26 -0.08 -21.28 22.22
N ALA A 27 0.02 -22.56 21.81
CA ALA A 27 1.27 -23.30 21.75
C ALA A 27 2.26 -22.77 20.69
N TRP A 28 1.86 -21.81 19.89
CA TRP A 28 2.78 -21.05 19.02
C TRP A 28 3.28 -19.77 19.66
N SER A 29 3.63 -19.84 20.86
CA SER A 29 4.79 -19.16 21.37
C SER A 29 6.05 -19.86 20.84
N GLU A 30 6.18 -19.99 19.50
CA GLU A 30 7.46 -20.43 18.97
C GLU A 30 8.50 -19.40 19.44
N PRO A 31 9.38 -19.76 20.36
CA PRO A 31 10.26 -18.79 21.02
C PRO A 31 11.10 -18.01 20.01
N ARG A 32 11.46 -18.65 18.88
CA ARG A 32 12.23 -18.03 17.81
C ARG A 32 11.45 -16.97 17.04
N PHE A 33 10.14 -17.16 16.84
CA PHE A 33 9.32 -16.16 16.19
C PHE A 33 9.19 -14.89 17.05
N ASN A 34 8.91 -15.08 18.34
CA ASN A 34 8.86 -13.98 19.29
C ASN A 34 10.23 -13.29 19.43
N LEU A 35 11.32 -14.08 19.46
CA LEU A 35 12.67 -13.54 19.46
C LEU A 35 12.95 -12.71 18.21
N ALA A 36 12.57 -13.19 17.02
CA ALA A 36 12.74 -12.45 15.78
C ALA A 36 11.99 -11.10 15.80
N LEU A 37 10.74 -11.08 16.28
CA LEU A 37 9.96 -9.84 16.41
C LEU A 37 10.59 -8.87 17.44
N THR A 38 11.12 -9.39 18.55
CA THR A 38 11.81 -8.58 19.55
C THR A 38 13.08 -7.98 18.98
N LEU A 39 13.91 -8.78 18.32
CA LEU A 39 15.15 -8.31 17.67
C LEU A 39 14.88 -7.25 16.61
N GLU A 40 13.79 -7.39 15.84
CA GLU A 40 13.38 -6.37 14.87
C GLU A 40 13.03 -5.05 15.57
N SER A 41 12.25 -5.10 16.66
CA SER A 41 11.85 -3.93 17.43
C SER A 41 13.03 -3.25 18.14
N GLU A 42 14.07 -4.01 18.50
CA GLU A 42 15.32 -3.52 19.10
C GLU A 42 16.33 -3.00 18.05
N GLY A 43 15.97 -3.00 16.76
CA GLY A 43 16.86 -2.52 15.70
C GLY A 43 17.99 -3.49 15.33
N GLN A 44 17.80 -4.78 15.56
CA GLN A 44 18.73 -5.86 15.23
C GLN A 44 18.23 -6.71 14.04
N PRO A 45 18.04 -6.13 12.84
CA PRO A 45 17.37 -6.80 11.72
C PRO A 45 18.16 -8.00 11.16
N GLN A 46 19.46 -8.06 11.36
CA GLN A 46 20.28 -9.18 10.87
C GLN A 46 20.08 -10.44 11.73
N GLU A 47 20.00 -10.27 13.04
CA GLU A 47 19.72 -11.34 13.99
C GLU A 47 18.28 -11.81 13.84
N ALA A 48 17.31 -10.89 13.74
CA ALA A 48 15.93 -11.20 13.48
C ALA A 48 15.76 -12.05 12.21
N ARG A 49 16.42 -11.69 11.13
CA ARG A 49 16.41 -12.45 9.88
C ARG A 49 16.96 -13.86 10.06
N ARG A 50 18.07 -14.03 10.77
CA ARG A 50 18.65 -15.36 11.02
C ARG A 50 17.68 -16.27 11.79
N GLU A 51 16.96 -15.72 12.76
CA GLU A 51 15.95 -16.50 13.50
C GLU A 51 14.77 -16.87 12.61
N LEU A 52 14.32 -15.98 11.70
CA LEU A 52 13.29 -16.31 10.71
C LEU A 52 13.78 -17.34 9.67
N GLU A 53 15.03 -17.25 9.21
CA GLU A 53 15.63 -18.27 8.32
C GLU A 53 15.63 -19.65 8.98
N ARG A 54 16.05 -19.76 10.24
CA ARG A 54 15.98 -21.00 11.00
C ARG A 54 14.53 -21.47 11.19
N LEU A 55 13.62 -20.54 11.40
CA LEU A 55 12.20 -20.86 11.62
C LEU A 55 11.55 -21.47 10.38
N VAL A 56 11.84 -20.95 9.18
CA VAL A 56 11.31 -21.53 7.93
C VAL A 56 11.96 -22.87 7.57
N GLU A 57 13.16 -23.15 8.06
CA GLU A 57 13.79 -24.48 7.96
C GLU A 57 13.10 -25.51 8.87
N LEU A 58 12.75 -25.09 10.10
CA LEU A 58 12.07 -25.95 11.08
C LEU A 58 10.59 -26.17 10.74
N HIS A 59 9.93 -25.15 10.18
CA HIS A 59 8.50 -25.11 9.86
C HIS A 59 8.28 -24.61 8.44
N PRO A 60 8.69 -25.39 7.42
CA PRO A 60 8.57 -24.98 6.02
C PRO A 60 7.11 -24.83 5.55
N ASP A 61 6.17 -25.40 6.29
CA ASP A 61 4.71 -25.35 6.09
C ASP A 61 4.03 -24.13 6.73
N ALA A 62 4.80 -23.26 7.37
CA ALA A 62 4.28 -22.06 8.04
C ALA A 62 4.32 -20.82 7.13
N ALA A 63 3.16 -20.34 6.70
CA ALA A 63 3.07 -19.18 5.79
C ALA A 63 3.57 -17.87 6.41
N LEU A 64 3.27 -17.63 7.70
CA LEU A 64 3.59 -16.36 8.36
C LEU A 64 5.11 -16.11 8.48
N PRO A 65 5.96 -17.08 8.89
CA PRO A 65 7.42 -16.88 8.87
C PRO A 65 7.97 -16.55 7.49
N TRP A 66 7.47 -17.21 6.43
CA TRP A 66 7.86 -16.88 5.07
C TRP A 66 7.48 -15.45 4.69
N HIS A 67 6.29 -14.99 5.06
CA HIS A 67 5.87 -13.61 4.84
C HIS A 67 6.79 -12.63 5.59
N CYS A 68 7.06 -12.86 6.90
CA CYS A 68 7.94 -11.99 7.69
C CYS A 68 9.37 -11.95 7.12
N LEU A 69 9.90 -13.09 6.69
CA LEU A 69 11.21 -13.15 6.05
C LEU A 69 11.22 -12.35 4.73
N GLY A 70 10.12 -12.41 3.97
CA GLY A 70 9.93 -11.60 2.77
C GLY A 70 9.95 -10.11 3.07
N THR A 71 9.25 -9.68 4.12
CA THR A 71 9.21 -8.29 4.57
C THR A 71 10.61 -7.79 4.99
N MET A 72 11.38 -8.61 5.70
CA MET A 72 12.75 -8.27 6.04
C MET A 72 13.65 -8.13 4.81
N HIS A 73 13.53 -9.04 3.83
CA HIS A 73 14.24 -8.91 2.56
C HIS A 73 13.84 -7.67 1.77
N PHE A 74 12.56 -7.28 1.82
CA PHE A 74 12.06 -6.06 1.21
C PHE A 74 12.72 -4.82 1.82
N HIS A 75 12.74 -4.70 3.15
CA HIS A 75 13.38 -3.57 3.85
C HIS A 75 14.90 -3.51 3.63
N GLN A 76 15.54 -4.64 3.34
CA GLN A 76 16.96 -4.71 2.96
C GLN A 76 17.21 -4.43 1.47
N GLY A 77 16.17 -4.14 0.68
CA GLY A 77 16.27 -3.89 -0.77
C GLY A 77 16.52 -5.14 -1.61
N THR A 78 16.50 -6.33 -1.02
CA THR A 78 16.70 -7.60 -1.75
C THR A 78 15.37 -8.10 -2.33
N LEU A 79 14.78 -7.31 -3.24
CA LEU A 79 13.40 -7.47 -3.76
C LEU A 79 13.12 -8.86 -4.33
N ASN A 80 14.08 -9.48 -5.04
CA ASN A 80 13.87 -10.81 -5.60
C ASN A 80 13.66 -11.86 -4.50
N ARG A 81 14.47 -11.82 -3.44
CA ARG A 81 14.31 -12.73 -2.30
C ARG A 81 13.01 -12.48 -1.53
N ALA A 82 12.60 -11.21 -1.40
CA ALA A 82 11.31 -10.87 -0.80
C ALA A 82 10.16 -11.51 -1.60
N ILE A 83 10.15 -11.36 -2.92
CA ILE A 83 9.15 -11.92 -3.83
C ILE A 83 9.11 -13.45 -3.71
N ASP A 84 10.27 -14.12 -3.70
CA ASP A 84 10.35 -15.59 -3.55
C ASP A 84 9.74 -16.05 -2.20
N CYS A 85 10.02 -15.34 -1.12
CA CYS A 85 9.44 -15.62 0.20
C CYS A 85 7.92 -15.41 0.22
N TYR A 86 7.43 -14.32 -0.38
CA TYR A 86 5.98 -14.07 -0.49
C TYR A 86 5.28 -15.15 -1.32
N HIS A 87 5.88 -15.62 -2.41
CA HIS A 87 5.32 -16.73 -3.18
C HIS A 87 5.23 -18.02 -2.37
N LYS A 88 6.25 -18.35 -1.56
CA LYS A 88 6.20 -19.50 -0.65
C LYS A 88 5.08 -19.35 0.39
N ALA A 89 4.95 -18.16 0.98
CA ALA A 89 3.85 -17.89 1.92
C ALA A 89 2.48 -18.04 1.27
N LEU A 90 2.30 -17.55 0.04
CA LEU A 90 1.03 -17.62 -0.70
C LEU A 90 0.72 -19.02 -1.23
N ALA A 91 1.73 -19.84 -1.51
CA ALA A 91 1.52 -21.25 -1.83
C ALA A 91 0.95 -22.03 -0.64
N LEU A 92 1.32 -21.65 0.59
CA LEU A 92 0.83 -22.23 1.83
C LEU A 92 -0.52 -21.65 2.29
N ALA A 93 -0.73 -20.34 2.08
CA ALA A 93 -1.94 -19.62 2.45
C ALA A 93 -2.40 -18.71 1.29
N PRO A 94 -3.15 -19.25 0.29
CA PRO A 94 -3.52 -18.51 -0.92
C PRO A 94 -4.39 -17.28 -0.70
N ARG A 95 -5.04 -17.18 0.44
CA ARG A 95 -5.88 -16.03 0.83
C ARG A 95 -5.22 -15.14 1.89
N PHE A 96 -3.89 -15.18 2.00
CA PHE A 96 -3.15 -14.31 2.91
C PHE A 96 -3.11 -12.88 2.36
N LEU A 97 -4.13 -12.09 2.69
CA LEU A 97 -4.37 -10.75 2.19
C LEU A 97 -3.13 -9.84 2.27
N LEU A 98 -2.51 -9.73 3.46
CA LEU A 98 -1.33 -8.88 3.64
C LEU A 98 -0.15 -9.32 2.78
N CYS A 99 0.00 -10.64 2.57
CA CYS A 99 1.07 -11.16 1.73
C CYS A 99 0.86 -10.78 0.24
N TRP A 100 -0.38 -10.81 -0.26
CA TRP A 100 -0.70 -10.30 -1.60
C TRP A 100 -0.43 -8.80 -1.72
N TYR A 101 -0.78 -8.03 -0.70
CA TYR A 101 -0.52 -6.59 -0.67
C TYR A 101 1.00 -6.32 -0.74
N ASP A 102 1.80 -6.96 0.14
CA ASP A 102 3.25 -6.75 0.20
C ASP A 102 3.97 -7.27 -1.05
N LEU A 103 3.47 -8.37 -1.66
CA LEU A 103 3.94 -8.84 -2.96
C LEU A 103 3.69 -7.79 -4.06
N GLY A 104 2.52 -7.16 -4.04
CA GLY A 104 2.20 -6.04 -4.94
C GLY A 104 3.17 -4.86 -4.77
N VAL A 105 3.48 -4.50 -3.53
CA VAL A 105 4.47 -3.46 -3.20
C VAL A 105 5.86 -3.85 -3.71
N ALA A 106 6.29 -5.08 -3.50
CA ALA A 106 7.60 -5.56 -3.94
C ALA A 106 7.74 -5.54 -5.48
N TYR A 107 6.70 -5.97 -6.20
CA TYR A 107 6.68 -5.90 -7.67
C TYR A 107 6.68 -4.45 -8.17
N TYR A 108 5.96 -3.54 -7.51
CA TYR A 108 5.97 -2.12 -7.85
C TYR A 108 7.38 -1.53 -7.75
N HIS A 109 8.06 -1.74 -6.62
CA HIS A 109 9.44 -1.27 -6.43
C HIS A 109 10.44 -1.93 -7.37
N ARG A 110 10.18 -3.14 -7.83
CA ARG A 110 10.97 -3.82 -8.87
C ARG A 110 10.70 -3.29 -10.29
N GLY A 111 9.70 -2.43 -10.47
CA GLY A 111 9.28 -1.92 -11.79
C GLY A 111 8.40 -2.87 -12.59
N ASN A 112 7.94 -3.98 -12.00
CA ASN A 112 7.04 -4.92 -12.67
C ASN A 112 5.58 -4.54 -12.41
N MET A 113 5.09 -3.51 -13.14
CA MET A 113 3.73 -2.99 -12.99
C MET A 113 2.64 -4.05 -13.25
N PRO A 114 2.71 -4.91 -14.30
CA PRO A 114 1.69 -5.92 -14.50
C PRO A 114 1.55 -6.89 -13.32
N ALA A 115 2.65 -7.38 -12.76
CA ALA A 115 2.63 -8.27 -11.61
C ALA A 115 2.13 -7.57 -10.33
N SER A 116 2.49 -6.30 -10.14
CA SER A 116 2.00 -5.47 -9.04
C SER A 116 0.48 -5.31 -9.09
N ILE A 117 -0.06 -4.93 -10.26
CA ILE A 117 -1.50 -4.79 -10.50
C ILE A 117 -2.23 -6.11 -10.22
N ALA A 118 -1.69 -7.24 -10.72
CA ALA A 118 -2.27 -8.55 -10.48
C ALA A 118 -2.33 -8.89 -8.98
N ALA A 119 -1.26 -8.63 -8.23
CA ALA A 119 -1.18 -8.89 -6.81
C ALA A 119 -2.19 -8.05 -6.00
N TYR A 120 -2.33 -6.74 -6.30
CA TYR A 120 -3.34 -5.90 -5.64
C TYR A 120 -4.77 -6.30 -6.00
N ARG A 121 -5.05 -6.71 -7.25
CA ARG A 121 -6.36 -7.27 -7.62
C ARG A 121 -6.69 -8.52 -6.81
N ARG A 122 -5.72 -9.42 -6.62
CA ARG A 122 -5.91 -10.60 -5.73
C ARG A 122 -6.17 -10.19 -4.28
N CYS A 123 -5.53 -9.14 -3.78
CA CYS A 123 -5.82 -8.59 -2.47
C CYS A 123 -7.29 -8.13 -2.36
N LEU A 124 -7.80 -7.39 -3.37
CA LEU A 124 -9.17 -6.89 -3.41
C LEU A 124 -10.23 -7.97 -3.68
N GLU A 125 -9.88 -9.10 -4.31
CA GLU A 125 -10.74 -10.28 -4.39
C GLU A 125 -10.95 -10.93 -3.01
N ILE A 126 -10.00 -10.79 -2.09
CA ILE A 126 -10.09 -11.31 -0.73
C ILE A 126 -10.88 -10.36 0.17
N ASP A 127 -10.55 -9.08 0.11
CA ASP A 127 -11.26 -8.00 0.82
C ASP A 127 -11.48 -6.79 -0.10
N PRO A 128 -12.69 -6.64 -0.66
CA PRO A 128 -13.05 -5.52 -1.53
C PRO A 128 -13.03 -4.16 -0.82
N HIS A 129 -12.95 -4.12 0.51
CA HIS A 129 -12.90 -2.88 1.29
C HIS A 129 -11.49 -2.53 1.80
N TYR A 130 -10.47 -3.28 1.37
CA TYR A 130 -9.10 -2.99 1.80
C TYR A 130 -8.56 -1.74 1.10
N ASN A 131 -8.81 -0.59 1.72
CA ASN A 131 -8.57 0.74 1.14
C ASN A 131 -7.12 0.95 0.68
N ALA A 132 -6.14 0.44 1.44
CA ALA A 132 -4.73 0.54 1.05
C ALA A 132 -4.44 -0.14 -0.30
N ALA A 133 -5.14 -1.24 -0.64
CA ALA A 133 -4.96 -1.91 -1.92
C ALA A 133 -5.60 -1.12 -3.07
N HIS A 134 -6.76 -0.49 -2.88
CA HIS A 134 -7.34 0.43 -3.87
C HIS A 134 -6.37 1.55 -4.21
N TYR A 135 -5.83 2.23 -3.20
CA TYR A 135 -4.86 3.28 -3.44
C TYR A 135 -3.61 2.80 -4.18
N ARG A 136 -3.01 1.68 -3.75
CA ARG A 136 -1.81 1.13 -4.38
C ARG A 136 -2.07 0.62 -5.80
N LEU A 137 -3.22 0.00 -6.04
CA LEU A 137 -3.64 -0.41 -7.37
C LEU A 137 -3.82 0.81 -8.28
N GLY A 138 -4.48 1.87 -7.80
CA GLY A 138 -4.60 3.13 -8.51
C GLY A 138 -3.24 3.71 -8.91
N VAL A 139 -2.27 3.73 -7.99
CA VAL A 139 -0.89 4.19 -8.27
C VAL A 139 -0.21 3.31 -9.31
N ALA A 140 -0.32 1.99 -9.21
CA ALA A 140 0.29 1.06 -10.18
C ALA A 140 -0.30 1.23 -11.59
N LEU A 141 -1.63 1.35 -11.70
CA LEU A 141 -2.35 1.61 -12.95
C LEU A 141 -1.97 2.97 -13.55
N PHE A 142 -1.84 4.00 -12.72
CA PHE A 142 -1.41 5.33 -13.16
C PHE A 142 0.00 5.31 -13.79
N HIS A 143 0.94 4.58 -13.18
CA HIS A 143 2.28 4.40 -13.73
C HIS A 143 2.30 3.48 -14.97
N ALA A 144 1.34 2.57 -15.09
CA ALA A 144 1.16 1.76 -16.30
C ALA A 144 0.50 2.55 -17.45
N GLY A 145 0.00 3.77 -17.20
CA GLY A 145 -0.73 4.59 -18.17
C GLY A 145 -2.20 4.26 -18.31
N GLU A 146 -2.73 3.34 -17.49
CA GLU A 146 -4.13 2.94 -17.45
C GLU A 146 -4.96 3.95 -16.63
N LEU A 147 -5.10 5.18 -17.16
CA LEU A 147 -5.63 6.32 -16.41
C LEU A 147 -7.07 6.13 -15.93
N ASP A 148 -7.95 5.54 -16.75
CA ASP A 148 -9.36 5.32 -16.35
C ASP A 148 -9.46 4.29 -15.22
N GLY A 149 -8.71 3.19 -15.30
CA GLY A 149 -8.63 2.21 -14.22
C GLY A 149 -8.02 2.79 -12.93
N ALA A 150 -7.00 3.64 -13.06
CA ALA A 150 -6.41 4.32 -11.92
C ALA A 150 -7.42 5.25 -11.23
N ARG A 151 -8.17 6.04 -12.01
CA ARG A 151 -9.20 6.93 -11.50
C ARG A 151 -10.28 6.15 -10.72
N GLU A 152 -10.79 5.08 -11.30
CA GLU A 152 -11.78 4.22 -10.64
C GLU A 152 -11.28 3.74 -9.27
N GLN A 153 -10.03 3.29 -9.17
CA GLN A 153 -9.47 2.81 -7.91
C GLN A 153 -9.26 3.92 -6.88
N PHE A 154 -8.87 5.12 -7.29
CA PHE A 154 -8.78 6.26 -6.38
C PHE A 154 -10.16 6.75 -5.93
N GLU A 155 -11.17 6.73 -6.80
CA GLU A 155 -12.57 7.03 -6.45
C GLU A 155 -13.12 6.01 -5.43
N GLN A 156 -12.84 4.71 -5.61
CA GLN A 156 -13.17 3.70 -4.60
C GLN A 156 -12.46 3.95 -3.27
N CYS A 157 -11.17 4.32 -3.31
CA CYS A 157 -10.42 4.69 -2.12
C CYS A 157 -11.07 5.85 -1.37
N THR A 158 -11.50 6.91 -2.06
CA THR A 158 -12.17 8.08 -1.45
C THR A 158 -13.60 7.78 -1.01
N ALA A 159 -14.29 6.85 -1.67
CA ALA A 159 -15.62 6.39 -1.24
C ALA A 159 -15.55 5.63 0.10
N LEU A 160 -14.50 4.82 0.29
CA LEU A 160 -14.26 4.10 1.55
C LEU A 160 -13.73 5.00 2.67
N THR A 161 -12.90 5.99 2.31
CA THR A 161 -12.27 6.91 3.26
C THR A 161 -12.23 8.30 2.64
N PRO A 162 -13.27 9.13 2.83
CA PRO A 162 -13.38 10.47 2.21
C PRO A 162 -12.20 11.39 2.56
N GLU A 163 -11.58 11.19 3.73
CA GLU A 163 -10.44 11.98 4.22
C GLU A 163 -9.11 11.56 3.57
N TYR A 164 -9.12 10.56 2.67
CA TYR A 164 -7.90 10.13 2.00
C TYR A 164 -7.53 11.07 0.83
N LEU A 165 -7.13 12.29 1.19
CA LEU A 165 -6.92 13.42 0.28
C LEU A 165 -5.89 13.14 -0.82
N LEU A 166 -4.92 12.23 -0.56
CA LEU A 166 -3.92 11.86 -1.54
C LEU A 166 -4.54 11.10 -2.74
N ALA A 167 -5.57 10.28 -2.52
CA ALA A 167 -6.30 9.63 -3.62
C ALA A 167 -7.07 10.67 -4.44
N ARG A 168 -7.76 11.61 -3.81
CA ARG A 168 -8.46 12.71 -4.47
C ARG A 168 -7.50 13.59 -5.30
N TYR A 169 -6.31 13.86 -4.76
CA TYR A 169 -5.26 14.56 -5.51
C TYR A 169 -4.92 13.84 -6.82
N HIS A 170 -4.75 12.52 -6.77
CA HIS A 170 -4.48 11.74 -7.98
C HIS A 170 -5.63 11.76 -8.98
N VAL A 171 -6.89 11.78 -8.53
CA VAL A 171 -8.06 11.96 -9.41
C VAL A 171 -7.96 13.30 -10.15
N GLY A 172 -7.62 14.38 -9.44
CA GLY A 172 -7.37 15.69 -10.05
C GLY A 172 -6.26 15.67 -11.11
N VAL A 173 -5.12 14.99 -10.81
CA VAL A 173 -4.01 14.84 -11.77
C VAL A 173 -4.43 14.03 -13.00
N ILE A 174 -5.26 13.01 -12.84
CA ILE A 174 -5.77 12.21 -13.97
C ILE A 174 -6.67 13.07 -14.85
N HIS A 175 -7.62 13.82 -14.28
CA HIS A 175 -8.47 14.73 -15.04
C HIS A 175 -7.64 15.78 -15.80
N GLU A 176 -6.60 16.33 -15.18
CA GLU A 176 -5.70 17.27 -15.85
C GLU A 176 -4.98 16.65 -17.04
N ARG A 177 -4.48 15.40 -16.90
CA ARG A 177 -3.83 14.65 -18.00
C ARG A 177 -4.79 14.33 -19.14
N GLN A 178 -6.06 14.10 -18.82
CA GLN A 178 -7.12 13.84 -19.80
C GLN A 178 -7.66 15.11 -20.44
N GLY A 179 -7.21 16.30 -19.97
CA GLY A 179 -7.63 17.60 -20.50
C GLY A 179 -8.93 18.15 -19.90
N ASP A 180 -9.56 17.42 -18.97
CA ASP A 180 -10.72 17.91 -18.23
C ASP A 180 -10.28 18.84 -17.09
N LEU A 181 -9.89 20.07 -17.49
CA LEU A 181 -9.43 21.08 -16.55
C LEU A 181 -10.52 21.54 -15.56
N GLN A 182 -11.81 21.34 -15.89
CA GLN A 182 -12.89 21.73 -15.01
C GLN A 182 -13.05 20.71 -13.86
N ALA A 183 -12.99 19.43 -14.15
CA ALA A 183 -13.00 18.39 -13.14
C ALA A 183 -11.73 18.46 -12.29
N ALA A 184 -10.56 18.59 -12.90
CA ALA A 184 -9.28 18.75 -12.20
C ALA A 184 -9.33 19.92 -11.19
N GLU A 185 -9.84 21.09 -11.61
CA GLU A 185 -9.96 22.27 -10.74
C GLU A 185 -10.85 21.99 -9.52
N ARG A 186 -11.95 21.25 -9.67
CA ARG A 186 -12.82 20.88 -8.55
C ARG A 186 -12.07 20.02 -7.53
N GLU A 187 -11.38 18.98 -7.99
CA GLU A 187 -10.67 18.06 -7.10
C GLU A 187 -9.52 18.76 -6.36
N PHE A 188 -8.73 19.58 -7.05
CA PHE A 188 -7.64 20.32 -6.41
C PHE A 188 -8.14 21.39 -5.44
N ARG A 189 -9.29 22.04 -5.73
CA ARG A 189 -9.88 23.02 -4.81
C ARG A 189 -10.35 22.35 -3.53
N ASN A 190 -11.10 21.23 -3.64
CA ASN A 190 -11.53 20.47 -2.48
C ASN A 190 -10.35 20.02 -1.62
N ASN A 191 -9.26 19.56 -2.24
CA ASN A 191 -8.04 19.19 -1.51
C ASN A 191 -7.37 20.38 -0.80
N ALA A 192 -7.28 21.52 -1.47
CA ALA A 192 -6.66 22.72 -0.90
C ALA A 192 -7.45 23.27 0.31
N ASP A 193 -8.78 23.16 0.28
CA ASP A 193 -9.65 23.62 1.36
C ASP A 193 -9.57 22.70 2.61
N GLU A 194 -9.24 21.41 2.45
CA GLU A 194 -9.10 20.44 3.54
C GLU A 194 -7.68 20.37 4.16
N GLY A 195 -6.70 21.11 3.62
CA GLY A 195 -5.40 21.38 4.25
C GLY A 195 -4.33 20.29 4.12
N VAL A 196 -4.60 19.16 3.44
CA VAL A 196 -3.59 18.11 3.18
C VAL A 196 -3.22 18.07 1.71
N GLY A 197 -1.91 18.17 1.41
CA GLY A 197 -1.44 18.31 0.03
C GLY A 197 -1.77 19.68 -0.58
N GLU A 198 -2.09 20.66 0.27
CA GLU A 198 -2.51 22.02 -0.11
C GLU A 198 -1.52 22.66 -1.10
N ALA A 199 -0.24 22.62 -0.82
CA ALA A 199 0.77 23.24 -1.69
C ALA A 199 0.74 22.63 -3.11
N SER A 200 0.72 21.30 -3.24
CA SER A 200 0.67 20.63 -4.55
C SER A 200 -0.62 20.95 -5.30
N SER A 201 -1.76 20.92 -4.61
CA SER A 201 -3.06 21.26 -5.20
C SER A 201 -3.11 22.72 -5.64
N LEU A 202 -2.56 23.64 -4.84
CA LEU A 202 -2.45 25.07 -5.20
C LEU A 202 -1.56 25.29 -6.43
N TYR A 203 -0.46 24.53 -6.60
CA TYR A 203 0.36 24.60 -7.82
C TYR A 203 -0.41 24.17 -9.06
N HIS A 204 -1.18 23.07 -8.99
CA HIS A 204 -2.02 22.65 -10.12
C HIS A 204 -3.13 23.65 -10.42
N LEU A 205 -3.77 24.21 -9.39
CA LEU A 205 -4.77 25.28 -9.56
C LEU A 205 -4.16 26.52 -10.24
N ALA A 206 -2.95 26.93 -9.85
CA ALA A 206 -2.24 28.04 -10.47
C ALA A 206 -1.95 27.77 -11.96
N GLU A 207 -1.51 26.54 -12.28
CA GLU A 207 -1.26 26.15 -13.67
C GLU A 207 -2.55 26.15 -14.52
N ILE A 208 -3.66 25.67 -13.97
CA ILE A 208 -4.98 25.72 -14.64
C ILE A 208 -5.38 27.17 -14.88
N ARG A 209 -5.21 28.08 -13.90
CA ARG A 209 -5.48 29.50 -14.06
C ARG A 209 -4.60 30.12 -15.14
N ARG A 210 -3.32 29.80 -15.17
CA ARG A 210 -2.38 30.29 -16.18
C ARG A 210 -2.79 29.88 -17.60
N ARG A 211 -3.21 28.61 -17.77
CA ARG A 211 -3.70 28.09 -19.06
C ARG A 211 -4.98 28.82 -19.55
N ARG A 212 -5.78 29.34 -18.62
CA ARG A 212 -6.98 30.15 -18.92
C ARG A 212 -6.69 31.67 -19.11
N GLY A 213 -5.42 32.08 -19.02
CA GLY A 213 -5.01 33.47 -19.18
C GLY A 213 -5.15 34.33 -17.90
N ASP A 214 -5.53 33.76 -16.77
CA ASP A 214 -5.62 34.46 -15.49
C ASP A 214 -4.26 34.45 -14.78
N ALA A 215 -3.34 35.29 -15.24
CA ALA A 215 -2.00 35.40 -14.70
C ALA A 215 -1.97 35.91 -13.25
N LYS A 216 -2.92 36.83 -12.90
CA LYS A 216 -2.99 37.39 -11.55
C LYS A 216 -3.45 36.33 -10.55
N GLY A 217 -4.54 35.62 -10.81
CA GLY A 217 -5.04 34.55 -9.96
C GLY A 217 -4.04 33.40 -9.83
N ALA A 218 -3.27 33.09 -10.89
CA ALA A 218 -2.19 32.13 -10.83
C ALA A 218 -1.06 32.56 -9.87
N ALA A 219 -0.65 33.83 -9.91
CA ALA A 219 0.39 34.37 -9.03
C ALA A 219 -0.04 34.31 -7.54
N GLU A 220 -1.28 34.66 -7.23
CA GLU A 220 -1.85 34.63 -5.89
C GLU A 220 -1.84 33.16 -5.31
N LEU A 221 -2.22 32.18 -6.14
CA LEU A 221 -2.20 30.78 -5.73
C LEU A 221 -0.77 30.26 -5.51
N MET A 222 0.18 30.68 -6.34
CA MET A 222 1.60 30.32 -6.17
C MET A 222 2.21 30.90 -4.88
N GLU A 223 1.81 32.11 -4.50
CA GLU A 223 2.24 32.73 -3.25
C GLU A 223 1.70 31.93 -2.04
N ARG A 224 0.41 31.62 -2.03
CA ARG A 224 -0.20 30.78 -1.01
C ARG A 224 0.51 29.42 -0.88
N ALA A 225 0.84 28.76 -1.99
CA ALA A 225 1.56 27.49 -1.98
C ALA A 225 2.94 27.60 -1.32
N ARG A 226 3.67 28.70 -1.57
CA ARG A 226 4.98 28.96 -0.95
C ARG A 226 4.87 29.19 0.57
N ASP A 227 3.86 29.95 0.99
CA ASP A 227 3.64 30.25 2.41
C ASP A 227 3.29 28.98 3.21
N PHE A 228 2.54 28.07 2.61
CA PHE A 228 2.26 26.77 3.21
C PHE A 228 3.54 25.94 3.38
N GLY A 229 4.41 25.90 2.37
CA GLY A 229 5.70 25.18 2.46
C GLY A 229 6.62 25.75 3.55
N ARG A 230 6.60 27.05 3.81
CA ARG A 230 7.39 27.70 4.88
C ARG A 230 6.86 27.33 6.27
N LYS A 231 5.53 27.28 6.47
CA LYS A 231 4.92 26.91 7.75
C LYS A 231 5.13 25.44 8.11
N ALA A 232 5.20 24.55 7.11
CA ALA A 232 5.45 23.13 7.32
C ALA A 232 6.93 22.81 7.66
N SER A 233 7.85 23.77 7.44
CA SER A 233 9.29 23.62 7.68
C SER A 233 9.77 24.33 8.96
N ALA A 234 8.90 25.02 9.69
CA ALA A 234 9.15 25.70 10.94
C ALA A 234 8.60 24.95 12.14
#